data_026405d538e77a2121c5322818565f8f
#
_entry.id   026405d538e77a2121c5322818565f8f
#
_cell.length_a   1.000
_cell.length_b   1.000
_cell.length_c   1.000
_cell.angle_alpha   90.00
_cell.angle_beta   90.00
_cell.angle_gamma   90.00
#
_symmetry.space_group_name_H-M   'P 1'
#
loop_
_entity.id
_entity.type
_entity.pdbx_description
1 polymer ?
#
loop_
_entity_poly.entity_id
_entity_poly.type
_entity_poly.pdbx_seq_one_letter_code
_entity_poly.pdbx_strand_id
1 'polypeptide(L)'
;MVVEQLESPDPDAVVEAAKTAFRNGAMLTVEAECEVEYEGRTSGYLGPGDRILVAKPDGTFLVHQPTGHKPVNWMPGGGSVSTRVSEGEPVLLARRSNPTERVEVRIHECYGLTRFDATDGATYEESGTEAEMHEYIAENPDVLEEGLRIVEHERETKYGFVDFYAVDANGTPVVVEVKRIQATLNHFDQLQRYVSLYEDGKTPAESPGGGVTAGDGVRGMLVAPSASDRVKRALRDNGLEFVGLSEFGLDAKGSTEAKLTDF
;
A
#
# COMPACT_ATOMS: atom_id res chain seq x y z
N MET A 1 -8.17 17.32 -20.70
CA MET A 1 -7.66 18.43 -21.56
C MET A 1 -7.23 19.58 -20.67
N VAL A 2 -6.06 20.23 -20.93
CA VAL A 2 -5.70 21.49 -20.25
C VAL A 2 -6.71 22.55 -20.69
N VAL A 3 -7.34 23.20 -19.71
CA VAL A 3 -8.39 24.22 -19.95
C VAL A 3 -7.82 25.61 -19.76
N GLU A 4 -6.83 25.76 -18.84
CA GLU A 4 -6.21 27.04 -18.53
C GLU A 4 -4.84 26.79 -17.92
N GLN A 5 -3.88 27.61 -18.32
CA GLN A 5 -2.53 27.65 -17.72
C GLN A 5 -2.15 29.11 -17.53
N LEU A 6 -1.71 29.46 -16.34
CA LEU A 6 -1.30 30.80 -15.96
C LEU A 6 0.16 30.76 -15.47
N GLU A 7 0.96 31.71 -15.94
CA GLU A 7 2.35 31.93 -15.50
C GLU A 7 2.39 33.17 -14.62
N SER A 8 2.95 33.05 -13.43
CA SER A 8 3.05 34.13 -12.43
C SER A 8 1.77 34.94 -12.24
N PRO A 9 0.60 34.26 -12.02
CA PRO A 9 -0.68 34.96 -11.88
C PRO A 9 -0.71 35.80 -10.61
N ASP A 10 -1.42 36.92 -10.66
CA ASP A 10 -1.70 37.71 -9.48
C ASP A 10 -2.66 36.98 -8.51
N PRO A 11 -2.79 37.43 -7.25
CA PRO A 11 -3.61 36.75 -6.25
C PRO A 11 -5.09 36.56 -6.65
N ASP A 12 -5.68 37.51 -7.33
CA ASP A 12 -7.08 37.44 -7.75
C ASP A 12 -7.25 36.41 -8.88
N ALA A 13 -6.32 36.37 -9.82
CA ALA A 13 -6.30 35.38 -10.90
C ALA A 13 -6.16 33.94 -10.35
N VAL A 14 -5.27 33.72 -9.35
CA VAL A 14 -5.17 32.42 -8.66
C VAL A 14 -6.50 31.99 -8.06
N VAL A 15 -7.15 32.90 -7.32
CA VAL A 15 -8.41 32.61 -6.66
C VAL A 15 -9.54 32.34 -7.67
N GLU A 16 -9.63 33.11 -8.76
CA GLU A 16 -10.67 32.89 -9.77
C GLU A 16 -10.46 31.59 -10.56
N ALA A 17 -9.22 31.26 -10.92
CA ALA A 17 -8.92 29.98 -11.55
C ALA A 17 -9.23 28.80 -10.63
N ALA A 18 -8.85 28.88 -9.35
CA ALA A 18 -9.15 27.85 -8.36
C ALA A 18 -10.64 27.68 -8.11
N LYS A 19 -11.41 28.77 -7.93
CA LYS A 19 -12.89 28.72 -7.80
C LYS A 19 -13.52 28.06 -9.02
N THR A 20 -13.02 28.38 -10.20
CA THR A 20 -13.55 27.83 -11.44
C THR A 20 -13.22 26.34 -11.58
N ALA A 21 -12.01 25.92 -11.17
CA ALA A 21 -11.65 24.51 -11.10
C ALA A 21 -12.58 23.72 -10.16
N PHE A 22 -12.78 24.19 -8.93
CA PHE A 22 -13.60 23.50 -7.93
C PHE A 22 -15.08 23.44 -8.33
N ARG A 23 -15.61 24.51 -8.93
CA ARG A 23 -17.00 24.57 -9.42
C ARG A 23 -17.26 23.60 -10.58
N ASN A 24 -16.28 23.44 -11.45
CA ASN A 24 -16.39 22.60 -12.65
C ASN A 24 -15.92 21.17 -12.45
N GLY A 25 -15.44 20.80 -11.24
CA GLY A 25 -14.87 19.47 -10.99
C GLY A 25 -13.59 19.20 -11.77
N ALA A 26 -12.79 20.23 -12.05
CA ALA A 26 -11.51 20.11 -12.70
C ALA A 26 -10.38 19.89 -11.71
N MET A 27 -9.30 19.26 -12.14
CA MET A 27 -8.05 19.22 -11.36
C MET A 27 -7.36 20.58 -11.42
N LEU A 28 -6.68 20.91 -10.30
CA LEU A 28 -5.86 22.11 -10.18
C LEU A 28 -4.48 21.72 -9.68
N THR A 29 -3.42 22.20 -10.36
CA THR A 29 -2.04 22.19 -9.87
C THR A 29 -1.57 23.61 -9.67
N VAL A 30 -0.78 23.86 -8.63
CA VAL A 30 -0.20 25.17 -8.35
C VAL A 30 1.25 24.99 -7.93
N GLU A 31 2.17 25.66 -8.60
CA GLU A 31 3.57 25.77 -8.25
C GLU A 31 3.76 27.13 -7.55
N ALA A 32 4.18 27.09 -6.27
CA ALA A 32 4.19 28.31 -5.46
C ALA A 32 5.16 28.26 -4.28
N GLU A 33 5.66 29.44 -3.88
CA GLU A 33 6.13 29.63 -2.51
C GLU A 33 4.93 29.78 -1.59
N CYS A 34 4.84 28.91 -0.59
CA CYS A 34 3.70 28.91 0.33
C CYS A 34 4.04 28.36 1.71
N GLU A 35 3.20 28.67 2.70
CA GLU A 35 3.19 28.02 4.01
C GLU A 35 1.93 27.18 4.20
N VAL A 36 2.00 26.19 5.09
CA VAL A 36 0.92 25.24 5.32
C VAL A 36 0.63 25.07 6.80
N GLU A 37 -0.64 25.21 7.18
CA GLU A 37 -1.15 24.85 8.49
C GLU A 37 -2.04 23.61 8.38
N TYR A 38 -1.87 22.67 9.29
CA TYR A 38 -2.68 21.49 9.44
C TYR A 38 -3.30 21.42 10.83
N GLU A 39 -4.60 21.17 10.88
CA GLU A 39 -5.34 20.87 12.11
C GLU A 39 -6.15 19.58 11.91
N GLY A 40 -6.05 18.64 12.85
CA GLY A 40 -6.74 17.36 12.82
C GLY A 40 -6.40 16.52 14.04
N ARG A 41 -6.00 15.25 13.83
CA ARG A 41 -5.52 14.39 14.92
C ARG A 41 -4.28 14.94 15.62
N THR A 42 -3.53 15.75 14.91
CA THR A 42 -2.39 16.54 15.38
C THR A 42 -2.53 17.93 14.79
N SER A 43 -1.72 18.87 15.21
CA SER A 43 -1.51 20.15 14.55
C SER A 43 -0.09 20.23 14.01
N GLY A 44 0.08 20.92 12.89
CA GLY A 44 1.39 21.09 12.25
C GLY A 44 1.45 22.39 11.47
N TYR A 45 2.66 22.96 11.42
CA TYR A 45 2.98 24.13 10.62
C TYR A 45 4.22 23.85 9.79
N LEU A 46 4.14 24.18 8.52
CA LEU A 46 5.25 24.10 7.58
C LEU A 46 5.48 25.49 7.00
N GLY A 47 6.58 26.14 7.41
CA GLY A 47 6.94 27.50 7.03
C GLY A 47 7.12 27.71 5.53
N PRO A 48 7.36 28.94 5.06
CA PRO A 48 7.49 29.28 3.64
C PRO A 48 8.49 28.41 2.88
N GLY A 49 8.17 28.07 1.63
CA GLY A 49 9.04 27.32 0.73
C GLY A 49 8.31 26.89 -0.53
N ASP A 50 9.08 26.47 -1.55
CA ASP A 50 8.59 26.06 -2.86
C ASP A 50 7.90 24.71 -2.80
N ARG A 51 6.68 24.63 -3.31
CA ARG A 51 5.82 23.44 -3.28
C ARG A 51 4.97 23.31 -4.53
N ILE A 52 4.57 22.07 -4.76
CA ILE A 52 3.50 21.75 -5.73
C ILE A 52 2.27 21.37 -4.93
N LEU A 53 1.17 22.05 -5.21
CA LEU A 53 -0.16 21.78 -4.65
C LEU A 53 -0.99 21.09 -5.71
N VAL A 54 -1.72 20.04 -5.32
CA VAL A 54 -2.65 19.35 -6.21
C VAL A 54 -4.01 19.26 -5.53
N ALA A 55 -5.04 19.81 -6.16
CA ALA A 55 -6.42 19.63 -5.75
C ALA A 55 -7.17 18.79 -6.81
N LYS A 56 -7.87 17.76 -6.36
CA LYS A 56 -8.63 16.84 -7.21
C LYS A 56 -10.13 17.04 -7.06
N PRO A 57 -10.95 16.65 -8.07
CA PRO A 57 -12.40 16.79 -8.03
C PRO A 57 -13.10 16.08 -6.86
N ASP A 58 -12.50 14.99 -6.36
CA ASP A 58 -13.02 14.21 -5.23
C ASP A 58 -12.75 14.85 -3.86
N GLY A 59 -12.10 16.03 -3.83
CA GLY A 59 -11.73 16.74 -2.61
C GLY A 59 -10.36 16.33 -2.05
N THR A 60 -9.64 15.43 -2.72
CA THR A 60 -8.23 15.13 -2.37
C THR A 60 -7.38 16.38 -2.55
N PHE A 61 -6.57 16.71 -1.55
CA PHE A 61 -5.62 17.80 -1.59
C PHE A 61 -4.23 17.35 -1.15
N LEU A 62 -3.21 17.62 -1.95
CA LEU A 62 -1.83 17.17 -1.73
C LEU A 62 -0.88 18.36 -1.74
N VAL A 63 0.13 18.32 -0.86
CA VAL A 63 1.23 19.29 -0.79
C VAL A 63 2.55 18.53 -0.94
N HIS A 64 3.29 18.79 -2.00
CA HIS A 64 4.58 18.18 -2.27
C HIS A 64 5.71 19.19 -2.09
N GLN A 65 6.78 18.75 -1.42
CA GLN A 65 8.07 19.43 -1.32
C GLN A 65 8.97 19.01 -2.50
N PRO A 66 10.08 19.76 -2.76
CA PRO A 66 11.04 19.42 -3.82
C PRO A 66 11.72 18.04 -3.65
N THR A 67 11.62 17.43 -2.46
CA THR A 67 12.23 16.14 -2.14
C THR A 67 11.23 15.21 -1.47
N GLY A 68 11.51 13.90 -1.54
CA GLY A 68 10.64 12.85 -0.99
C GLY A 68 9.58 12.38 -1.98
N HIS A 69 9.20 11.09 -1.88
CA HIS A 69 8.23 10.46 -2.79
C HIS A 69 6.77 10.63 -2.34
N LYS A 70 6.56 10.99 -1.09
CA LYS A 70 5.21 11.19 -0.52
C LYS A 70 4.91 12.69 -0.34
N PRO A 71 3.64 13.11 -0.44
CA PRO A 71 3.27 14.45 -0.06
C PRO A 71 3.64 14.70 1.41
N VAL A 72 4.12 15.91 1.72
CA VAL A 72 4.44 16.31 3.09
C VAL A 72 3.18 16.55 3.91
N ASN A 73 2.09 16.93 3.25
CA ASN A 73 0.77 17.07 3.84
C ASN A 73 -0.29 16.68 2.81
N TRP A 74 -1.40 16.08 3.27
CA TRP A 74 -2.50 15.72 2.39
C TRP A 74 -3.82 15.60 3.12
N MET A 75 -4.91 15.83 2.39
CA MET A 75 -6.30 15.51 2.75
C MET A 75 -6.79 14.45 1.76
N PRO A 76 -7.27 13.28 2.22
CA PRO A 76 -7.87 12.29 1.32
C PRO A 76 -9.22 12.80 0.77
N GLY A 77 -9.72 12.12 -0.25
CA GLY A 77 -11.03 12.42 -0.86
C GLY A 77 -12.21 12.39 0.09
N GLY A 78 -13.34 12.96 -0.35
CA GLY A 78 -14.56 13.10 0.44
C GLY A 78 -14.63 14.39 1.28
N GLY A 79 -13.62 15.24 1.16
CA GLY A 79 -13.64 16.61 1.69
C GLY A 79 -14.08 17.67 0.67
N SER A 80 -13.80 18.92 0.98
CA SER A 80 -14.01 20.06 0.07
C SER A 80 -12.77 20.94 0.06
N VAL A 81 -12.46 21.49 -1.12
CA VAL A 81 -11.41 22.50 -1.28
C VAL A 81 -12.09 23.84 -1.66
N SER A 82 -11.68 24.90 -1.02
CA SER A 82 -12.15 26.26 -1.26
C SER A 82 -10.99 27.24 -1.30
N THR A 83 -11.22 28.44 -1.81
CA THR A 83 -10.20 29.46 -1.92
C THR A 83 -10.76 30.85 -1.61
N ARG A 84 -9.90 31.74 -1.11
CA ARG A 84 -10.17 33.15 -0.87
C ARG A 84 -8.88 33.97 -0.96
N VAL A 85 -9.02 35.27 -1.09
CA VAL A 85 -7.94 36.21 -0.79
C VAL A 85 -8.00 36.55 0.71
N SER A 86 -6.87 36.52 1.39
CA SER A 86 -6.72 36.94 2.78
C SER A 86 -5.44 37.76 2.92
N GLU A 87 -5.55 39.00 3.38
CA GLU A 87 -4.41 39.92 3.53
C GLU A 87 -3.62 40.17 2.24
N GLY A 88 -4.31 40.09 1.09
CA GLY A 88 -3.70 40.24 -0.23
C GLY A 88 -3.09 39.00 -0.82
N GLU A 89 -3.14 37.85 -0.13
CA GLU A 89 -2.57 36.57 -0.57
C GLU A 89 -3.67 35.54 -0.85
N PRO A 90 -3.50 34.68 -1.85
CA PRO A 90 -4.40 33.55 -2.09
C PRO A 90 -4.25 32.51 -0.97
N VAL A 91 -5.38 32.02 -0.48
CA VAL A 91 -5.45 30.93 0.50
C VAL A 91 -6.27 29.80 -0.08
N LEU A 92 -5.70 28.60 -0.14
CA LEU A 92 -6.39 27.35 -0.43
C LEU A 92 -6.70 26.65 0.89
N LEU A 93 -7.94 26.16 1.02
CA LEU A 93 -8.43 25.57 2.25
C LEU A 93 -9.13 24.25 1.94
N ALA A 94 -8.50 23.14 2.32
CA ALA A 94 -9.10 21.82 2.29
C ALA A 94 -9.68 21.46 3.66
N ARG A 95 -10.89 20.89 3.70
CA ARG A 95 -11.60 20.50 4.92
C ARG A 95 -12.36 19.21 4.74
N ARG A 96 -12.40 18.40 5.80
CA ARG A 96 -13.36 17.29 5.93
C ARG A 96 -13.94 17.25 7.34
N SER A 97 -15.11 16.64 7.49
CA SER A 97 -15.86 16.61 8.75
C SER A 97 -15.74 15.30 9.53
N ASN A 98 -15.33 14.21 8.88
CA ASN A 98 -15.21 12.92 9.54
C ASN A 98 -13.93 12.16 9.10
N PRO A 99 -12.88 12.13 9.94
CA PRO A 99 -12.67 12.98 11.11
C PRO A 99 -12.58 14.46 10.73
N THR A 100 -12.76 15.38 11.68
CA THR A 100 -12.58 16.80 11.41
C THR A 100 -11.12 17.11 11.18
N GLU A 101 -10.80 17.56 9.98
CA GLU A 101 -9.44 17.95 9.57
C GLU A 101 -9.48 19.17 8.65
N ARG A 102 -8.41 19.96 8.72
CA ARG A 102 -8.21 21.18 7.94
C ARG A 102 -6.76 21.28 7.50
N VAL A 103 -6.56 21.57 6.22
CA VAL A 103 -5.27 21.99 5.64
C VAL A 103 -5.49 23.38 5.04
N GLU A 104 -4.76 24.37 5.53
CA GLU A 104 -4.77 25.71 4.96
C GLU A 104 -3.39 25.99 4.35
N VAL A 105 -3.36 26.45 3.12
CA VAL A 105 -2.17 26.85 2.38
C VAL A 105 -2.29 28.32 2.02
N ARG A 106 -1.36 29.14 2.52
CA ARG A 106 -1.19 30.54 2.16
C ARG A 106 -0.10 30.66 1.10
N ILE A 107 -0.41 31.24 -0.03
CA ILE A 107 0.48 31.38 -1.17
C ILE A 107 1.10 32.78 -1.13
N HIS A 108 2.42 32.86 -0.99
CA HIS A 108 3.16 34.12 -0.99
C HIS A 108 3.51 34.55 -2.41
N GLU A 109 3.95 33.60 -3.26
CA GLU A 109 4.22 33.82 -4.67
C GLU A 109 3.75 32.61 -5.48
N CYS A 110 2.94 32.85 -6.51
CA CYS A 110 2.49 31.81 -7.42
C CYS A 110 3.34 31.84 -8.70
N TYR A 111 4.10 30.80 -8.95
CA TYR A 111 4.93 30.67 -10.16
C TYR A 111 4.14 30.18 -11.36
N GLY A 112 3.21 29.26 -11.10
CA GLY A 112 2.37 28.68 -12.13
C GLY A 112 1.09 28.08 -11.56
N LEU A 113 0.07 28.03 -12.41
CA LEU A 113 -1.19 27.36 -12.09
C LEU A 113 -1.73 26.69 -13.35
N THR A 114 -2.12 25.43 -13.23
CA THR A 114 -2.77 24.70 -14.33
C THR A 114 -4.11 24.13 -13.87
N ARG A 115 -5.14 24.39 -14.65
CA ARG A 115 -6.46 23.79 -14.52
C ARG A 115 -6.72 22.87 -15.71
N PHE A 116 -7.13 21.63 -15.46
CA PHE A 116 -7.44 20.70 -16.56
C PHE A 116 -8.57 19.74 -16.21
N ASP A 117 -9.37 19.41 -17.21
CA ASP A 117 -10.40 18.38 -17.11
C ASP A 117 -9.71 17.02 -17.31
N ALA A 118 -9.60 16.29 -16.21
CA ALA A 118 -9.05 14.94 -16.19
C ALA A 118 -10.19 13.93 -16.29
N THR A 119 -10.10 13.02 -17.24
CA THR A 119 -10.94 11.83 -17.33
C THR A 119 -10.03 10.61 -17.32
N ASP A 120 -10.29 9.69 -16.42
CA ASP A 120 -9.60 8.42 -16.34
C ASP A 120 -10.64 7.31 -16.22
N GLY A 121 -10.69 6.44 -17.21
CA GLY A 121 -11.52 5.25 -17.23
C GLY A 121 -10.69 3.97 -17.20
N ALA A 122 -9.36 4.11 -17.00
CA ALA A 122 -8.48 2.96 -16.92
C ALA A 122 -8.70 2.20 -15.60
N THR A 123 -8.73 0.89 -15.68
CA THR A 123 -8.68 0.02 -14.51
C THR A 123 -7.20 -0.27 -14.24
N TYR A 124 -6.75 -0.01 -13.02
CA TYR A 124 -5.44 -0.47 -12.59
C TYR A 124 -5.52 -1.98 -12.34
N GLU A 125 -4.82 -2.75 -13.16
CA GLU A 125 -4.66 -4.18 -12.98
C GLU A 125 -3.29 -4.41 -12.31
N GLU A 126 -3.28 -4.83 -11.08
CA GLU A 126 -2.07 -5.25 -10.38
C GLU A 126 -1.94 -6.77 -10.56
N SER A 127 -0.88 -7.21 -11.24
CA SER A 127 -0.48 -8.60 -11.31
C SER A 127 0.55 -8.90 -10.21
N GLY A 128 0.59 -10.13 -9.74
CA GLY A 128 1.48 -10.54 -8.66
C GLY A 128 0.99 -10.10 -7.28
N THR A 129 -0.32 -10.07 -7.06
CA THR A 129 -0.93 -9.80 -5.76
C THR A 129 -0.67 -10.94 -4.76
N GLU A 130 -0.80 -10.68 -3.47
CA GLU A 130 -0.71 -11.73 -2.44
C GLU A 130 -1.82 -12.78 -2.63
N ALA A 131 -3.01 -12.36 -3.07
CA ALA A 131 -4.12 -13.26 -3.39
C ALA A 131 -3.81 -14.20 -4.56
N GLU A 132 -3.21 -13.68 -5.65
CA GLU A 132 -2.78 -14.51 -6.78
C GLU A 132 -1.66 -15.49 -6.40
N MET A 133 -0.75 -15.06 -5.50
CA MET A 133 0.30 -15.93 -4.95
C MET A 133 -0.32 -17.04 -4.10
N HIS A 134 -1.34 -16.74 -3.29
CA HIS A 134 -2.10 -17.73 -2.53
C HIS A 134 -2.82 -18.72 -3.46
N GLU A 135 -3.51 -18.23 -4.49
CA GLU A 135 -4.22 -19.08 -5.47
C GLU A 135 -3.23 -20.01 -6.18
N TYR A 136 -2.10 -19.47 -6.65
CA TYR A 136 -1.05 -20.26 -7.29
C TYR A 136 -0.48 -21.36 -6.39
N ILE A 137 -0.18 -21.05 -5.12
CA ILE A 137 0.31 -22.03 -4.14
C ILE A 137 -0.76 -23.09 -3.84
N ALA A 138 -2.03 -22.68 -3.68
CA ALA A 138 -3.13 -23.61 -3.40
C ALA A 138 -3.33 -24.64 -4.54
N GLU A 139 -3.16 -24.18 -5.78
CA GLU A 139 -3.27 -25.05 -6.97
C GLU A 139 -2.00 -25.87 -7.23
N ASN A 140 -0.83 -25.38 -6.79
CA ASN A 140 0.47 -25.97 -7.06
C ASN A 140 1.35 -26.07 -5.79
N PRO A 141 0.95 -26.80 -4.76
CA PRO A 141 1.68 -26.83 -3.48
C PRO A 141 3.11 -27.40 -3.60
N ASP A 142 3.37 -28.22 -4.61
CA ASP A 142 4.71 -28.77 -4.89
C ASP A 142 5.76 -27.68 -5.23
N VAL A 143 5.35 -26.45 -5.56
CA VAL A 143 6.27 -25.32 -5.76
C VAL A 143 6.98 -24.92 -4.46
N LEU A 144 6.39 -25.24 -3.31
CA LEU A 144 6.99 -25.03 -2.00
C LEU A 144 7.82 -26.22 -1.58
N GLU A 145 7.28 -27.43 -1.70
CA GLU A 145 7.94 -28.69 -1.36
C GLU A 145 7.21 -29.85 -2.04
N GLU A 146 7.95 -30.77 -2.65
CA GLU A 146 7.42 -31.94 -3.30
C GLU A 146 6.60 -32.80 -2.33
N GLY A 147 5.35 -33.09 -2.71
CA GLY A 147 4.39 -33.85 -1.91
C GLY A 147 3.75 -33.07 -0.77
N LEU A 148 3.94 -31.76 -0.69
CA LEU A 148 3.20 -30.90 0.23
C LEU A 148 1.72 -30.88 -0.15
N ARG A 149 0.85 -30.97 0.85
CA ARG A 149 -0.60 -30.97 0.64
C ARG A 149 -1.26 -29.92 1.53
N ILE A 150 -1.91 -28.94 0.91
CA ILE A 150 -2.71 -27.94 1.63
C ILE A 150 -3.92 -28.61 2.25
N VAL A 151 -4.13 -28.41 3.55
CA VAL A 151 -5.28 -28.92 4.30
C VAL A 151 -6.31 -27.83 4.55
N GLU A 152 -5.84 -26.60 4.83
CA GLU A 152 -6.72 -25.47 5.13
C GLU A 152 -6.06 -24.16 4.68
N HIS A 153 -6.82 -23.26 4.07
CA HIS A 153 -6.43 -21.94 3.64
C HIS A 153 -7.07 -20.90 4.59
N GLU A 154 -6.30 -19.87 4.99
CA GLU A 154 -6.75 -18.80 5.90
C GLU A 154 -7.31 -19.34 7.24
N ARG A 155 -6.55 -20.22 7.88
CA ARG A 155 -6.97 -20.80 9.16
C ARG A 155 -6.96 -19.77 10.28
N GLU A 156 -8.13 -19.56 10.91
CA GLU A 156 -8.28 -18.61 12.02
C GLU A 156 -7.56 -19.10 13.28
N THR A 157 -6.80 -18.20 13.92
CA THR A 157 -6.12 -18.41 15.19
C THR A 157 -6.32 -17.22 16.13
N LYS A 158 -5.94 -17.36 17.39
CA LYS A 158 -5.95 -16.24 18.36
C LYS A 158 -4.98 -15.09 18.00
N TYR A 159 -4.08 -15.30 17.04
CA TYR A 159 -3.11 -14.31 16.58
C TYR A 159 -3.43 -13.77 15.18
N GLY A 160 -4.51 -14.18 14.55
CA GLY A 160 -4.90 -13.87 13.20
C GLY A 160 -5.01 -15.13 12.34
N PHE A 161 -4.97 -14.95 11.02
CA PHE A 161 -5.10 -16.06 10.07
C PHE A 161 -3.71 -16.57 9.66
N VAL A 162 -3.56 -17.90 9.67
CA VAL A 162 -2.44 -18.60 9.04
C VAL A 162 -2.78 -18.76 7.57
N ASP A 163 -1.89 -18.35 6.66
CA ASP A 163 -2.19 -18.37 5.23
C ASP A 163 -2.47 -19.79 4.75
N PHE A 164 -1.60 -20.77 5.07
CA PHE A 164 -1.88 -22.18 4.80
C PHE A 164 -1.48 -23.07 5.98
N TYR A 165 -2.35 -23.99 6.30
CA TYR A 165 -2.04 -25.17 7.09
C TYR A 165 -1.92 -26.37 6.15
N ALA A 166 -0.76 -26.99 6.11
CA ALA A 166 -0.40 -28.05 5.18
C ALA A 166 0.17 -29.26 5.91
N VAL A 167 0.38 -30.35 5.17
CA VAL A 167 1.04 -31.57 5.65
C VAL A 167 2.06 -31.99 4.59
N ASP A 168 3.30 -32.29 5.01
CA ASP A 168 4.33 -32.79 4.13
C ASP A 168 4.13 -34.24 3.71
N ALA A 169 4.99 -34.77 2.84
CA ALA A 169 4.92 -36.16 2.34
C ALA A 169 5.02 -37.20 3.47
N ASN A 170 5.58 -36.86 4.63
CA ASN A 170 5.72 -37.76 5.79
C ASN A 170 4.56 -37.66 6.78
N GLY A 171 3.63 -36.76 6.54
CA GLY A 171 2.51 -36.50 7.43
C GLY A 171 2.79 -35.45 8.50
N THR A 172 3.93 -34.74 8.44
CA THR A 172 4.27 -33.66 9.38
C THR A 172 3.47 -32.41 9.09
N PRO A 173 2.84 -31.78 10.08
CA PRO A 173 2.15 -30.51 9.89
C PRO A 173 3.12 -29.39 9.52
N VAL A 174 2.70 -28.53 8.57
CA VAL A 174 3.46 -27.36 8.10
C VAL A 174 2.57 -26.12 8.16
N VAL A 175 3.03 -25.12 8.90
CA VAL A 175 2.41 -23.78 8.92
C VAL A 175 3.14 -22.92 7.90
N VAL A 176 2.41 -22.38 6.93
CA VAL A 176 2.97 -21.55 5.86
C VAL A 176 2.45 -20.11 5.98
N GLU A 177 3.37 -19.18 5.96
CA GLU A 177 3.12 -17.74 5.90
C GLU A 177 3.66 -17.19 4.57
N VAL A 178 2.84 -16.49 3.81
CA VAL A 178 3.15 -16.01 2.46
C VAL A 178 3.26 -14.49 2.47
N LYS A 179 4.26 -13.94 1.79
CA LYS A 179 4.41 -12.49 1.62
C LYS A 179 4.80 -12.15 0.19
N ARG A 180 4.08 -11.23 -0.40
CA ARG A 180 4.35 -10.71 -1.74
C ARG A 180 5.62 -9.88 -1.84
N ILE A 181 6.07 -9.29 -0.73
CA ILE A 181 7.26 -8.44 -0.64
C ILE A 181 8.42 -9.17 0.03
N GLN A 182 9.61 -8.56 0.01
CA GLN A 182 10.75 -9.09 0.73
C GLN A 182 10.42 -9.40 2.20
N ALA A 183 10.75 -10.60 2.65
CA ALA A 183 10.54 -11.03 4.02
C ALA A 183 11.33 -10.18 5.02
N THR A 184 10.69 -9.85 6.14
CA THR A 184 11.21 -9.02 7.24
C THR A 184 11.25 -9.80 8.55
N LEU A 185 11.90 -9.24 9.59
CA LEU A 185 11.85 -9.84 10.93
C LEU A 185 10.43 -9.85 11.53
N ASN A 186 9.58 -8.90 11.16
CA ASN A 186 8.18 -8.91 11.62
C ASN A 186 7.42 -10.14 11.05
N HIS A 187 7.70 -10.52 9.80
CA HIS A 187 7.11 -11.73 9.20
C HIS A 187 7.65 -13.01 9.86
N PHE A 188 8.95 -13.04 10.21
CA PHE A 188 9.52 -14.11 11.04
C PHE A 188 8.81 -14.22 12.40
N ASP A 189 8.64 -13.10 13.12
CA ASP A 189 7.95 -13.06 14.42
C ASP A 189 6.48 -13.51 14.30
N GLN A 190 5.82 -13.22 13.17
CA GLN A 190 4.47 -13.67 12.88
C GLN A 190 4.42 -15.19 12.71
N LEU A 191 5.26 -15.75 11.86
CA LEU A 191 5.36 -17.20 11.63
C LEU A 191 5.71 -17.94 12.93
N GLN A 192 6.68 -17.45 13.72
CA GLN A 192 7.07 -18.05 14.99
C GLN A 192 5.90 -18.11 15.96
N ARG A 193 5.07 -17.06 16.07
CA ARG A 193 3.86 -17.07 16.89
C ARG A 193 2.86 -18.13 16.42
N TYR A 194 2.68 -18.30 15.12
CA TYR A 194 1.77 -19.31 14.58
C TYR A 194 2.27 -20.72 14.87
N VAL A 195 3.56 -21.00 14.62
CA VAL A 195 4.16 -22.31 14.91
C VAL A 195 4.03 -22.66 16.39
N SER A 196 4.28 -21.72 17.30
CA SER A 196 4.18 -21.95 18.75
C SER A 196 2.79 -22.39 19.24
N LEU A 197 1.73 -22.12 18.46
CA LEU A 197 0.37 -22.59 18.79
C LEU A 197 0.22 -24.10 18.69
N TYR A 198 1.06 -24.73 17.86
CA TYR A 198 0.99 -26.16 17.57
C TYR A 198 2.03 -26.97 18.37
N GLU A 199 3.11 -26.33 18.86
CA GLU A 199 4.14 -26.99 19.68
C GLU A 199 3.63 -27.42 21.07
N ASP A 200 2.69 -26.66 21.64
CA ASP A 200 2.13 -26.93 22.97
C ASP A 200 1.13 -28.10 23.03
N GLY A 201 1.00 -28.90 21.98
CA GLY A 201 0.05 -30.01 21.90
C GLY A 201 -1.43 -29.58 21.98
N LYS A 202 -1.69 -28.28 21.87
CA LYS A 202 -3.01 -27.69 21.78
C LYS A 202 -3.42 -27.48 20.32
N THR A 203 -3.33 -28.54 19.53
CA THR A 203 -4.07 -28.53 18.27
C THR A 203 -5.53 -28.33 18.60
N PRO A 204 -6.25 -27.35 17.98
CA PRO A 204 -7.70 -27.34 18.02
C PRO A 204 -8.15 -28.71 17.50
N ALA A 205 -8.76 -29.49 18.35
CA ALA A 205 -9.39 -30.75 17.99
C ALA A 205 -10.49 -30.41 16.99
N GLU A 206 -10.26 -30.70 15.71
CA GLU A 206 -11.21 -30.88 14.61
C GLU A 206 -10.50 -30.55 13.30
N SER A 207 -9.55 -31.40 12.88
CA SER A 207 -9.15 -31.43 11.48
C SER A 207 -10.11 -32.36 10.73
N PRO A 208 -10.82 -31.90 9.70
CA PRO A 208 -11.53 -32.81 8.79
C PRO A 208 -10.47 -33.54 7.95
N GLY A 209 -10.13 -34.76 8.34
CA GLY A 209 -9.19 -35.58 7.56
C GLY A 209 -8.26 -36.49 8.35
N GLY A 210 -8.71 -37.03 9.49
CA GLY A 210 -8.11 -38.21 10.13
C GLY A 210 -6.71 -38.01 10.70
N GLY A 211 -6.62 -37.93 12.02
CA GLY A 211 -5.55 -38.48 12.83
C GLY A 211 -4.11 -38.13 12.48
N VAL A 212 -3.71 -36.87 12.53
CA VAL A 212 -2.29 -36.54 12.71
C VAL A 212 -2.00 -36.71 14.19
N THR A 213 -1.31 -37.78 14.56
CA THR A 213 -0.79 -37.98 15.91
C THR A 213 0.29 -36.93 16.15
N ALA A 214 0.12 -36.10 17.19
CA ALA A 214 1.08 -35.13 17.65
C ALA A 214 2.35 -35.86 18.16
N GLY A 215 3.23 -36.25 17.24
CA GLY A 215 4.45 -37.01 17.52
C GLY A 215 5.74 -36.29 17.17
N ASP A 216 5.77 -35.56 16.09
CA ASP A 216 7.03 -35.08 15.49
C ASP A 216 7.00 -33.57 15.14
N GLY A 217 6.54 -32.72 16.07
CA GLY A 217 6.67 -31.28 15.91
C GLY A 217 5.85 -30.69 14.74
N VAL A 218 5.77 -29.38 14.66
CA VAL A 218 5.22 -28.63 13.52
C VAL A 218 6.34 -27.88 12.83
N ARG A 219 6.36 -27.90 11.51
CA ARG A 219 7.27 -27.10 10.69
C ARG A 219 6.67 -25.73 10.39
N GLY A 220 7.51 -24.72 10.24
CA GLY A 220 7.10 -23.39 9.84
C GLY A 220 7.85 -22.94 8.60
N MET A 221 7.12 -22.46 7.59
CA MET A 221 7.66 -22.05 6.29
C MET A 221 7.25 -20.62 5.97
N LEU A 222 8.24 -19.73 5.75
CA LEU A 222 8.02 -18.36 5.28
C LEU A 222 8.30 -18.30 3.78
N VAL A 223 7.27 -17.99 3.01
CA VAL A 223 7.32 -17.87 1.55
C VAL A 223 7.35 -16.40 1.16
N ALA A 224 8.36 -15.98 0.39
CA ALA A 224 8.46 -14.61 -0.12
C ALA A 224 9.41 -14.55 -1.33
N PRO A 225 9.36 -13.49 -2.16
CA PRO A 225 10.26 -13.34 -3.30
C PRO A 225 11.74 -13.33 -2.90
N SER A 226 12.05 -12.77 -1.73
CA SER A 226 13.41 -12.70 -1.20
C SER A 226 13.41 -12.50 0.31
N ALA A 227 14.57 -12.74 0.95
CA ALA A 227 14.82 -12.41 2.35
C ALA A 227 16.28 -12.01 2.53
N SER A 228 16.54 -11.07 3.44
CA SER A 228 17.90 -10.71 3.82
C SER A 228 18.58 -11.86 4.58
N ASP A 229 19.91 -11.90 4.57
CA ASP A 229 20.69 -12.91 5.30
C ASP A 229 20.37 -12.93 6.80
N ARG A 230 20.02 -11.76 7.37
CA ARG A 230 19.59 -11.64 8.76
C ARG A 230 18.29 -12.39 9.02
N VAL A 231 17.30 -12.26 8.14
CA VAL A 231 16.01 -12.96 8.25
C VAL A 231 16.20 -14.45 8.03
N LYS A 232 16.96 -14.86 7.01
CA LYS A 232 17.26 -16.28 6.74
C LYS A 232 17.99 -16.95 7.91
N ARG A 233 18.89 -16.20 8.58
CA ARG A 233 19.57 -16.69 9.78
C ARG A 233 18.60 -16.85 10.94
N ALA A 234 17.74 -15.83 11.21
CA ALA A 234 16.75 -15.90 12.26
C ALA A 234 15.80 -17.10 12.10
N LEU A 235 15.34 -17.38 10.86
CA LEU A 235 14.53 -18.56 10.55
C LEU A 235 15.28 -19.85 10.90
N ARG A 236 16.49 -20.04 10.37
CA ARG A 236 17.29 -21.26 10.63
C ARG A 236 17.60 -21.49 12.10
N ASP A 237 17.98 -20.41 12.82
CA ASP A 237 18.34 -20.50 14.24
C ASP A 237 17.13 -20.90 15.12
N ASN A 238 15.91 -20.76 14.60
CA ASN A 238 14.65 -21.13 15.26
C ASN A 238 13.96 -22.34 14.61
N GLY A 239 14.64 -23.09 13.75
CA GLY A 239 14.08 -24.28 13.10
C GLY A 239 12.98 -24.00 12.08
N LEU A 240 12.93 -22.76 11.57
CA LEU A 240 11.96 -22.32 10.57
C LEU A 240 12.62 -22.26 9.17
N GLU A 241 11.81 -22.36 8.14
CA GLU A 241 12.25 -22.49 6.76
C GLU A 241 11.94 -21.23 5.94
N PHE A 242 12.74 -20.98 4.91
CA PHE A 242 12.49 -19.94 3.92
C PHE A 242 12.38 -20.54 2.53
N VAL A 243 11.27 -20.26 1.84
CA VAL A 243 11.07 -20.62 0.43
C VAL A 243 11.00 -19.34 -0.40
N GLY A 244 11.89 -19.26 -1.40
CA GLY A 244 11.90 -18.15 -2.36
C GLY A 244 10.90 -18.42 -3.48
N LEU A 245 9.87 -17.60 -3.60
CA LEU A 245 8.89 -17.66 -4.69
C LEU A 245 8.75 -16.27 -5.30
N SER A 246 9.43 -16.01 -6.42
CA SER A 246 9.48 -14.72 -7.10
C SER A 246 8.65 -14.67 -8.38
N GLU A 247 8.36 -15.83 -8.97
CA GLU A 247 7.62 -15.97 -10.22
C GLU A 247 6.40 -16.86 -9.97
N PHE A 248 5.20 -16.33 -10.11
CA PHE A 248 3.94 -17.06 -10.01
C PHE A 248 2.92 -16.44 -10.97
N GLY A 249 2.12 -17.29 -11.61
CA GLY A 249 1.01 -16.85 -12.48
C GLY A 249 1.41 -16.30 -13.84
N LEU A 250 2.69 -16.33 -14.25
CA LEU A 250 3.13 -15.84 -15.57
C LEU A 250 2.84 -16.82 -16.72
N ASP A 251 2.61 -18.09 -16.43
CA ASP A 251 2.40 -19.12 -17.46
C ASP A 251 0.92 -19.33 -17.84
N ALA A 252 -0.03 -18.71 -17.13
CA ALA A 252 -1.46 -18.95 -17.34
C ALA A 252 -2.13 -18.05 -18.41
N LYS A 253 -1.46 -16.94 -18.83
CA LYS A 253 -1.94 -16.12 -19.95
C LYS A 253 -0.81 -15.94 -20.95
N GLY A 254 -0.95 -16.63 -22.07
CA GLY A 254 -0.05 -16.74 -23.21
C GLY A 254 0.90 -15.54 -23.41
N SER A 255 2.17 -15.87 -23.44
CA SER A 255 3.27 -14.99 -23.81
C SER A 255 2.96 -14.15 -25.04
N THR A 256 2.87 -12.84 -24.85
CA THR A 256 3.25 -11.92 -25.90
C THR A 256 4.48 -11.17 -25.38
N GLU A 257 5.65 -11.66 -25.80
CA GLU A 257 6.92 -10.98 -25.57
C GLU A 257 6.84 -9.54 -26.10
N ALA A 258 6.97 -8.57 -25.23
CA ALA A 258 7.49 -7.27 -25.58
C ALA A 258 8.80 -7.10 -24.80
N LYS A 259 9.90 -7.51 -25.41
CA LYS A 259 11.24 -7.09 -25.00
C LYS A 259 11.34 -5.57 -25.11
N LEU A 260 11.36 -4.88 -23.99
CA LEU A 260 11.93 -3.54 -23.93
C LEU A 260 13.46 -3.70 -23.79
N THR A 261 14.14 -3.81 -24.93
CA THR A 261 15.56 -3.48 -25.05
C THR A 261 15.63 -2.14 -25.78
N ASP A 262 16.45 -1.25 -25.23
CA ASP A 262 16.97 0.02 -25.79
C ASP A 262 16.06 1.26 -25.74
N PHE A 263 16.25 2.00 -24.61
CA PHE A 263 16.61 3.44 -24.71
C PHE A 263 17.40 3.82 -23.44
#